data_11c81ab61a644e81198445285c97ada7
#
_entry.id   11c81ab61a644e81198445285c97ada7
#
_cell.length_a   1.000
_cell.length_b   1.000
_cell.length_c   1.000
_cell.angle_alpha   90.00
_cell.angle_beta   90.00
_cell.angle_gamma   90.00
#
_symmetry.space_group_name_H-M   'P 1'
#
loop_
_entity.id
_entity.type
_entity.pdbx_description
1 polymer ?
#
loop_
_entity_poly.entity_id
_entity_poly.type
_entity_poly.pdbx_seq_one_letter_code
_entity_poly.pdbx_strand_id
1 'polypeptide(L)'
;MKKLVIMMIVSCLMMLCSVGFAADDHKALAKQQQVAEKMLDAFDGEPMPLFTQVSAGFNANLKKAVDEKAFTELQKQVKQKFGTMKEAKFFTFQRFDQADRVTFIASFTKEKIVSMIFAFDKQNKLVDFAFTPVQQPEAKAAK
;
A
#
# COMPACT_ATOMS: atom_id res chain seq x y z
N MET A 1 -5.25 -1.93 -28.76
CA MET A 1 -5.66 -2.06 -27.34
C MET A 1 -4.59 -2.85 -26.62
N LYS A 2 -3.70 -2.18 -25.94
CA LYS A 2 -2.72 -2.86 -25.09
C LYS A 2 -3.40 -3.10 -23.74
N LYS A 3 -3.80 -4.34 -23.49
CA LYS A 3 -4.21 -4.78 -22.16
C LYS A 3 -2.96 -4.74 -21.28
N LEU A 4 -2.86 -3.72 -20.44
CA LEU A 4 -1.87 -3.67 -19.40
C LEU A 4 -2.31 -4.67 -18.33
N VAL A 5 -1.85 -5.89 -18.46
CA VAL A 5 -1.94 -6.88 -17.39
C VAL A 5 -0.93 -6.44 -16.34
N ILE A 6 -1.43 -5.77 -15.31
CA ILE A 6 -0.64 -5.58 -14.09
C ILE A 6 -0.51 -6.96 -13.45
N MET A 7 0.54 -7.65 -13.82
CA MET A 7 0.91 -8.92 -13.23
C MET A 7 1.43 -8.61 -11.82
N MET A 8 0.55 -8.78 -10.82
CA MET A 8 0.93 -8.81 -9.42
C MET A 8 1.87 -9.98 -9.23
N ILE A 9 3.15 -9.71 -9.20
CA ILE A 9 4.12 -10.69 -8.72
C ILE A 9 3.99 -10.70 -7.20
N VAL A 10 3.13 -11.56 -6.70
CA VAL A 10 3.11 -11.93 -5.29
C VAL A 10 4.31 -12.83 -5.06
N SER A 11 5.46 -12.22 -4.77
CA SER A 11 6.58 -12.96 -4.23
C SER A 11 6.26 -13.30 -2.78
N CYS A 12 5.72 -14.49 -2.53
CA CYS A 12 5.63 -15.08 -1.20
C CYS A 12 7.03 -15.35 -0.68
N LEU A 13 7.64 -14.40 0.01
CA LEU A 13 8.78 -14.69 0.86
C LEU A 13 8.25 -14.90 2.29
N MET A 14 7.96 -16.16 2.62
CA MET A 14 7.82 -16.57 4.01
C MET A 14 9.23 -16.64 4.60
N MET A 15 9.56 -15.70 5.49
CA MET A 15 10.66 -15.84 6.42
C MET A 15 10.25 -15.44 7.82
N LEU A 16 10.68 -16.29 8.72
CA LEU A 16 10.47 -16.35 10.15
C LEU A 16 10.60 -15.01 10.86
N CYS A 17 9.60 -14.70 11.69
CA CYS A 17 9.54 -13.55 12.56
C CYS A 17 10.58 -13.66 13.68
N SER A 18 11.53 -12.76 13.73
CA SER A 18 12.15 -12.36 15.00
C SER A 18 11.59 -11.00 15.41
N VAL A 19 10.76 -10.98 16.43
CA VAL A 19 10.17 -9.77 16.98
C VAL A 19 11.18 -9.14 17.95
N GLY A 20 11.94 -8.18 17.44
CA GLY A 20 12.80 -7.33 18.27
C GLY A 20 12.47 -5.87 18.00
N PHE A 21 11.72 -5.22 18.88
CA PHE A 21 11.47 -3.78 18.79
C PHE A 21 12.66 -3.01 19.36
N ALA A 22 13.58 -2.57 18.48
CA ALA A 22 14.62 -1.61 18.84
C ALA A 22 14.12 -0.16 18.64
N ALA A 23 14.75 0.82 19.32
CA ALA A 23 14.41 2.25 19.21
C ALA A 23 14.48 2.78 17.76
N ASP A 24 15.29 2.18 16.91
CA ASP A 24 15.39 2.50 15.47
C ASP A 24 14.16 2.08 14.69
N ASP A 25 13.40 1.11 15.18
CA ASP A 25 12.16 0.63 14.52
C ASP A 25 11.07 1.68 14.57
N HIS A 26 10.95 2.42 15.65
CA HIS A 26 9.98 3.52 15.77
C HIS A 26 10.26 4.67 14.81
N LYS A 27 11.53 5.00 14.58
CA LYS A 27 11.93 6.04 13.63
C LYS A 27 11.68 5.60 12.18
N ALA A 28 12.00 4.35 11.88
CA ALA A 28 11.74 3.77 10.56
C ALA A 28 10.24 3.73 10.28
N LEU A 29 9.45 3.20 11.22
CA LEU A 29 7.99 3.16 11.10
C LEU A 29 7.41 4.55 10.88
N ALA A 30 7.82 5.56 11.65
CA ALA A 30 7.28 6.91 11.51
C ALA A 30 7.52 7.50 10.11
N LYS A 31 8.72 7.31 9.56
CA LYS A 31 9.04 7.76 8.19
C LYS A 31 8.26 7.02 7.12
N GLN A 32 8.18 5.69 7.25
CA GLN A 32 7.47 4.84 6.30
C GLN A 32 5.97 5.09 6.36
N GLN A 33 5.42 5.30 7.54
CA GLN A 33 4.02 5.62 7.75
C GLN A 33 3.67 6.95 7.08
N GLN A 34 4.50 7.99 7.20
CA GLN A 34 4.28 9.26 6.50
C GLN A 34 4.24 9.10 4.97
N VAL A 35 5.09 8.25 4.40
CA VAL A 35 5.07 7.97 2.96
C VAL A 35 3.80 7.21 2.58
N ALA A 36 3.41 6.21 3.36
CA ALA A 36 2.18 5.46 3.14
C ALA A 36 0.94 6.35 3.26
N GLU A 37 0.86 7.22 4.25
CA GLU A 37 -0.24 8.17 4.43
C GLU A 37 -0.40 9.12 3.24
N LYS A 38 0.69 9.64 2.68
CA LYS A 38 0.64 10.44 1.44
C LYS A 38 0.11 9.63 0.25
N MET A 39 0.44 8.34 0.20
CA MET A 39 -0.17 7.44 -0.80
C MET A 39 -1.67 7.28 -0.57
N LEU A 40 -2.10 7.12 0.68
CA LEU A 40 -3.52 7.03 1.03
C LEU A 40 -4.28 8.31 0.65
N ASP A 41 -3.72 9.47 0.96
CA ASP A 41 -4.30 10.78 0.61
C ASP A 41 -4.52 10.94 -0.90
N ALA A 42 -3.67 10.32 -1.71
CA ALA A 42 -3.81 10.33 -3.15
C ALA A 42 -5.02 9.52 -3.67
N PHE A 43 -5.61 8.66 -2.83
CA PHE A 43 -6.78 7.85 -3.16
C PHE A 43 -8.06 8.30 -2.43
N ASP A 44 -7.95 9.07 -1.37
CA ASP A 44 -9.08 9.55 -0.55
C ASP A 44 -9.33 11.04 -0.73
N GLY A 45 -8.26 11.80 -0.99
CA GLY A 45 -8.19 13.15 -0.52
C GLY A 45 -8.72 14.25 -1.42
N GLU A 46 -9.37 15.21 -0.82
CA GLU A 46 -9.37 16.57 -1.30
C GLU A 46 -8.76 17.49 -0.20
N PRO A 47 -7.69 18.22 -0.51
CA PRO A 47 -7.01 18.33 -1.79
C PRO A 47 -6.10 17.14 -2.08
N MET A 48 -6.14 16.64 -3.33
CA MET A 48 -5.31 15.55 -3.77
C MET A 48 -3.83 15.99 -3.82
N PRO A 49 -2.89 15.25 -3.19
CA PRO A 49 -1.49 15.62 -3.26
C PRO A 49 -0.97 15.54 -4.70
N LEU A 50 -0.03 16.41 -5.04
CA LEU A 50 0.65 16.37 -6.34
C LEU A 50 1.47 15.08 -6.46
N PHE A 51 1.53 14.52 -7.66
CA PHE A 51 2.33 13.31 -7.92
C PHE A 51 3.79 13.47 -7.47
N THR A 52 4.38 14.65 -7.63
CA THR A 52 5.75 14.96 -7.17
C THR A 52 5.90 14.81 -5.64
N GLN A 53 4.87 15.13 -4.89
CA GLN A 53 4.87 14.97 -3.43
C GLN A 53 4.75 13.50 -3.01
N VAL A 54 3.94 12.74 -3.73
CA VAL A 54 3.76 11.30 -3.49
C VAL A 54 5.02 10.53 -3.88
N SER A 55 5.53 10.78 -5.09
CA SER A 55 6.70 10.08 -5.63
C SER A 55 8.03 10.45 -4.97
N ALA A 56 8.07 11.51 -4.18
CA ALA A 56 9.26 11.87 -3.37
C ALA A 56 9.66 10.74 -2.41
N GLY A 57 8.69 9.96 -1.93
CA GLY A 57 8.92 8.78 -1.08
C GLY A 57 9.31 7.51 -1.82
N PHE A 58 9.27 7.48 -3.16
CA PHE A 58 9.58 6.30 -3.96
C PHE A 58 11.10 6.09 -4.10
N ASN A 59 11.52 4.83 -4.17
CA ASN A 59 12.88 4.53 -4.59
C ASN A 59 13.07 4.77 -6.10
N ALA A 60 14.32 4.71 -6.57
CA ALA A 60 14.64 5.00 -7.97
C ALA A 60 13.95 4.04 -8.96
N ASN A 61 13.81 2.77 -8.60
CA ASN A 61 13.17 1.78 -9.46
C ASN A 61 11.66 2.01 -9.57
N LEU A 62 11.00 2.30 -8.46
CA LEU A 62 9.57 2.59 -8.47
C LEU A 62 9.26 3.90 -9.22
N LYS A 63 10.11 4.93 -9.10
CA LYS A 63 9.98 6.16 -9.89
C LYS A 63 10.06 5.93 -11.39
N LYS A 64 10.86 4.96 -11.83
CA LYS A 64 10.96 4.58 -13.24
C LYS A 64 9.75 3.76 -13.71
N ALA A 65 9.21 2.93 -12.83
CA ALA A 65 8.07 2.05 -13.14
C ALA A 65 6.73 2.78 -13.12
N VAL A 66 6.59 3.78 -12.28
CA VAL A 66 5.34 4.52 -12.05
C VAL A 66 5.59 6.01 -12.29
N ASP A 67 5.27 6.46 -13.48
CA ASP A 67 5.20 7.88 -13.81
C ASP A 67 3.83 8.49 -13.42
N GLU A 68 3.68 9.80 -13.60
CA GLU A 68 2.44 10.51 -13.26
C GLU A 68 1.22 9.97 -14.01
N LYS A 69 1.41 9.59 -15.27
CA LYS A 69 0.34 9.03 -16.11
C LYS A 69 -0.10 7.66 -15.61
N ALA A 70 0.86 6.78 -15.31
CA ALA A 70 0.59 5.46 -14.76
C ALA A 70 -0.08 5.57 -13.39
N PHE A 71 0.34 6.52 -12.57
CA PHE A 71 -0.27 6.78 -11.27
C PHE A 71 -1.72 7.29 -11.38
N THR A 72 -1.98 8.22 -12.29
CA THR A 72 -3.34 8.71 -12.56
C THR A 72 -4.25 7.58 -13.04
N GLU A 73 -3.74 6.70 -13.88
CA GLU A 73 -4.51 5.54 -14.35
C GLU A 73 -4.80 4.56 -13.20
N LEU A 74 -3.83 4.34 -12.31
CA LEU A 74 -4.03 3.54 -11.10
C LEU A 74 -5.13 4.13 -10.21
N GLN A 75 -5.14 5.45 -9.99
CA GLN A 75 -6.19 6.12 -9.21
C GLN A 75 -7.58 5.87 -9.82
N LYS A 76 -7.71 5.95 -11.13
CA LYS A 76 -8.97 5.64 -11.82
C LYS A 76 -9.39 4.19 -11.63
N GLN A 77 -8.44 3.25 -11.77
CA GLN A 77 -8.72 1.82 -11.60
C GLN A 77 -9.15 1.48 -10.17
N VAL A 78 -8.49 2.05 -9.18
CA VAL A 78 -8.86 1.90 -7.76
C VAL A 78 -10.27 2.43 -7.52
N LYS A 79 -10.58 3.63 -8.03
CA LYS A 79 -11.91 4.23 -7.92
C LYS A 79 -12.99 3.43 -8.63
N GLN A 80 -12.70 2.88 -9.80
CA GLN A 80 -13.65 2.03 -10.52
C GLN A 80 -13.91 0.71 -9.79
N LYS A 81 -12.85 0.10 -9.24
CA LYS A 81 -12.92 -1.21 -8.59
C LYS A 81 -13.49 -1.15 -7.18
N PHE A 82 -13.01 -0.21 -6.37
CA PHE A 82 -13.34 -0.14 -4.95
C PHE A 82 -14.28 1.02 -4.60
N GLY A 83 -14.39 2.01 -5.45
CA GLY A 83 -15.13 3.23 -5.17
C GLY A 83 -14.27 4.27 -4.47
N THR A 84 -14.91 5.13 -3.67
CA THR A 84 -14.24 6.16 -2.88
C THR A 84 -13.84 5.59 -1.51
N MET A 85 -12.63 5.85 -1.09
CA MET A 85 -12.15 5.47 0.24
C MET A 85 -12.93 6.25 1.32
N LYS A 86 -13.38 5.56 2.35
CA LYS A 86 -14.11 6.16 3.48
C LYS A 86 -13.20 6.34 4.69
N GLU A 87 -12.38 5.36 4.92
CA GLU A 87 -11.50 5.30 6.08
C GLU A 87 -10.32 4.38 5.79
N ALA A 88 -9.16 4.71 6.34
CA ALA A 88 -8.01 3.81 6.38
C ALA A 88 -7.41 3.83 7.78
N LYS A 89 -7.09 2.66 8.30
CA LYS A 89 -6.47 2.50 9.63
C LYS A 89 -5.19 1.71 9.52
N PHE A 90 -4.17 2.18 10.23
CA PHE A 90 -2.95 1.40 10.41
C PHE A 90 -3.28 0.05 11.04
N PHE A 91 -2.72 -1.01 10.46
CA PHE A 91 -2.96 -2.37 10.93
C PHE A 91 -1.71 -3.01 11.50
N THR A 92 -0.60 -3.03 10.75
CA THR A 92 0.63 -3.67 11.22
C THR A 92 1.88 -3.12 10.52
N PHE A 93 2.99 -3.25 11.23
CA PHE A 93 4.34 -3.04 10.72
C PHE A 93 5.13 -4.34 10.86
N GLN A 94 5.75 -4.77 9.79
CA GLN A 94 6.57 -5.97 9.77
C GLN A 94 7.95 -5.62 9.24
N ARG A 95 8.96 -6.12 9.92
CA ARG A 95 10.34 -5.92 9.58
C ARG A 95 10.96 -7.21 9.08
N PHE A 96 11.57 -7.14 7.90
CA PHE A 96 12.30 -8.25 7.29
C PHE A 96 13.75 -7.82 7.02
N ASP A 97 14.63 -8.77 6.77
CA ASP A 97 16.06 -8.48 6.56
C ASP A 97 16.32 -7.50 5.41
N GLN A 98 15.54 -7.62 4.33
CA GLN A 98 15.77 -6.81 3.12
C GLN A 98 14.73 -5.70 2.91
N ALA A 99 13.59 -5.78 3.55
CA ALA A 99 12.50 -4.83 3.37
C ALA A 99 11.66 -4.71 4.63
N ASP A 100 10.93 -3.62 4.74
CA ASP A 100 9.91 -3.43 5.76
C ASP A 100 8.53 -3.37 5.09
N ARG A 101 7.48 -3.71 5.83
CA ARG A 101 6.11 -3.68 5.33
C ARG A 101 5.21 -2.92 6.30
N VAL A 102 4.51 -1.94 5.78
CA VAL A 102 3.44 -1.23 6.48
C VAL A 102 2.12 -1.60 5.84
N THR A 103 1.15 -2.00 6.65
CA THR A 103 -0.17 -2.40 6.17
C THR A 103 -1.24 -1.53 6.80
N PHE A 104 -2.15 -1.02 5.96
CA PHE A 104 -3.39 -0.37 6.36
C PHE A 104 -4.58 -1.23 5.95
N ILE A 105 -5.64 -1.14 6.72
CA ILE A 105 -6.95 -1.67 6.33
C ILE A 105 -7.84 -0.50 6.02
N ALA A 106 -8.37 -0.46 4.81
CA ALA A 106 -9.24 0.59 4.33
C ALA A 106 -10.63 0.07 4.00
N SER A 107 -11.62 0.95 4.12
CA SER A 107 -12.97 0.72 3.62
C SER A 107 -13.28 1.68 2.48
N PHE A 108 -13.95 1.17 1.48
CA PHE A 108 -14.39 1.91 0.28
C PHE A 108 -15.89 1.80 0.10
N THR A 109 -16.45 2.61 -0.79
CA THR A 109 -17.90 2.60 -1.06
C THR A 109 -18.38 1.30 -1.69
N LYS A 110 -17.55 0.63 -2.49
CA LYS A 110 -17.88 -0.63 -3.18
C LYS A 110 -17.25 -1.85 -2.54
N GLU A 111 -16.21 -1.67 -1.72
CA GLU A 111 -15.47 -2.77 -1.08
C GLU A 111 -15.27 -2.45 0.40
N LYS A 112 -15.77 -3.31 1.28
CA LYS A 112 -15.79 -3.05 2.72
C LYS A 112 -14.42 -3.15 3.38
N ILE A 113 -13.59 -4.07 2.91
CA ILE A 113 -12.28 -4.31 3.49
C ILE A 113 -11.25 -4.48 2.39
N VAL A 114 -10.32 -3.55 2.31
CA VAL A 114 -9.18 -3.59 1.39
C VAL A 114 -7.89 -3.53 2.21
N SER A 115 -7.03 -4.51 2.03
CA SER A 115 -5.67 -4.49 2.58
C SER A 115 -4.79 -3.66 1.65
N MET A 116 -4.20 -2.61 2.19
CA MET A 116 -3.27 -1.73 1.49
C MET A 116 -1.88 -1.94 2.07
N ILE A 117 -1.02 -2.58 1.29
CA ILE A 117 0.32 -2.99 1.70
C ILE A 117 1.34 -2.09 1.03
N PHE A 118 2.27 -1.55 1.80
CA PHE A 118 3.37 -0.71 1.35
C PHE A 118 4.68 -1.35 1.77
N ALA A 119 5.55 -1.65 0.81
CA ALA A 119 6.87 -2.21 1.06
C ALA A 119 7.95 -1.13 0.93
N PHE A 120 8.90 -1.13 1.86
CA PHE A 120 9.96 -0.13 1.96
C PHE A 120 11.34 -0.79 1.97
N ASP A 121 12.31 -0.12 1.37
CA ASP A 121 13.72 -0.50 1.52
C ASP A 121 14.29 -0.02 2.88
N LYS A 122 15.54 -0.35 3.15
CA LYS A 122 16.20 0.04 4.41
C LYS A 122 16.56 1.52 4.49
N GLN A 123 16.37 2.28 3.43
CA GLN A 123 16.45 3.74 3.39
C GLN A 123 15.07 4.41 3.59
N ASN A 124 14.04 3.64 3.95
CA ASN A 124 12.65 4.08 4.13
C ASN A 124 12.01 4.65 2.85
N LYS A 125 12.44 4.15 1.69
CA LYS A 125 11.85 4.49 0.40
C LYS A 125 10.87 3.42 -0.02
N LEU A 126 9.73 3.83 -0.54
CA LEU A 126 8.72 2.92 -1.06
C LEU A 126 9.27 2.18 -2.30
N VAL A 127 9.23 0.86 -2.26
CA VAL A 127 9.71 -0.01 -3.35
C VAL A 127 8.56 -0.69 -4.08
N ASP A 128 7.45 -0.92 -3.39
CA ASP A 128 6.26 -1.57 -3.95
C ASP A 128 5.02 -1.29 -3.09
N PHE A 129 3.84 -1.45 -3.68
CA PHE A 129 2.57 -1.37 -2.97
C PHE A 129 1.51 -2.25 -3.64
N ALA A 130 0.55 -2.72 -2.86
CA ALA A 130 -0.54 -3.55 -3.34
C ALA A 130 -1.85 -3.24 -2.58
N PHE A 131 -2.96 -3.24 -3.32
CA PHE A 131 -4.30 -3.07 -2.77
C PHE A 131 -5.11 -4.32 -3.09
N THR A 132 -5.50 -5.05 -2.07
CA THR A 132 -6.17 -6.34 -2.20
C THR A 132 -7.45 -6.37 -1.39
N PRO A 133 -8.61 -6.66 -2.01
CA PRO A 133 -9.84 -6.86 -1.25
C PRO A 133 -9.69 -8.09 -0.36
N VAL A 134 -10.07 -7.95 0.89
CA VAL A 134 -10.09 -9.06 1.85
C VAL A 134 -11.46 -9.68 1.82
N GLN A 135 -11.56 -10.87 1.25
CA GLN A 135 -12.78 -11.64 1.32
C GLN A 135 -12.97 -12.15 2.77
N GLN A 136 -14.05 -11.71 3.39
CA GLN A 136 -14.49 -12.37 4.61
C GLN A 136 -14.90 -13.80 4.22
N PRO A 137 -14.39 -14.84 4.88
CA PRO A 137 -14.97 -16.15 4.71
C PRO A 137 -16.46 -16.02 5.04
N GLU A 138 -17.32 -16.34 4.08
CA GLU A 138 -18.74 -16.45 4.36
C GLU A 138 -18.89 -17.39 5.55
N ALA A 139 -19.42 -16.85 6.65
CA ALA A 139 -19.83 -17.70 7.75
C ALA A 139 -20.84 -18.67 7.17
N LYS A 140 -20.41 -19.90 6.89
CA LYS A 140 -21.35 -20.97 6.58
C LYS A 140 -22.34 -21.00 7.72
N ALA A 141 -23.56 -20.55 7.44
CA ALA A 141 -24.63 -20.71 8.40
C ALA A 141 -24.69 -22.18 8.74
N ALA A 142 -24.31 -22.50 9.98
CA ALA A 142 -24.48 -23.85 10.51
C ALA A 142 -25.99 -24.11 10.53
N LYS A 143 -26.43 -25.04 9.69
CA LYS A 143 -27.75 -25.60 9.81
C LYS A 143 -27.76 -26.54 11.00
#